data_68b6c74f683b6c16c5736a17c565c34a
#
_entry.id   68b6c74f683b6c16c5736a17c565c34a
#
_cell.length_a   1.000
_cell.length_b   1.000
_cell.length_c   1.000
_cell.angle_alpha   90.00
_cell.angle_beta   90.00
_cell.angle_gamma   90.00
#
_symmetry.space_group_name_H-M   'P 1'
#
loop_
_entity.id
_entity.type
_entity.pdbx_description
1 polymer ?
#
loop_
_entity_poly.entity_id
_entity_poly.type
_entity_poly.pdbx_seq_one_letter_code
_entity_poly.pdbx_strand_id
1 'polypeptide(L)'
;MTDSAVTAKLLADLARKHIEDQQNRIVRQRELMAKYERDDDVARLSEARRVLEKMQKQLAQMTAAHVAAEEHLSKLTVDEASVEKVVRDTPM
;
A
#
# COMPACT_ATOMS: atom_id res chain seq x y z
N MET A 1 -7.46 18.13 -17.63
CA MET A 1 -8.01 16.77 -17.58
C MET A 1 -6.95 15.68 -17.48
N THR A 2 -5.79 15.88 -18.10
CA THR A 2 -4.64 14.99 -17.89
C THR A 2 -4.07 15.07 -16.48
N ASP A 3 -4.29 16.18 -15.78
CA ASP A 3 -3.73 16.45 -14.46
C ASP A 3 -4.27 15.51 -13.39
N SER A 4 -5.56 15.12 -13.44
CA SER A 4 -6.14 14.23 -12.45
C SER A 4 -5.63 12.79 -12.57
N ALA A 5 -5.38 12.30 -13.80
CA ALA A 5 -4.81 10.98 -14.03
C ALA A 5 -3.34 10.93 -13.58
N VAL A 6 -2.56 11.99 -13.88
CA VAL A 6 -1.18 12.12 -13.44
C VAL A 6 -1.10 12.19 -11.91
N THR A 7 -1.96 12.99 -11.29
CA THR A 7 -2.04 13.10 -9.83
C THR A 7 -2.39 11.77 -9.18
N ALA A 8 -3.37 11.04 -9.71
CA ALA A 8 -3.76 9.73 -9.22
C ALA A 8 -2.61 8.72 -9.30
N LYS A 9 -1.85 8.74 -10.40
CA LYS A 9 -0.68 7.87 -10.57
C LYS A 9 0.42 8.22 -9.58
N LEU A 10 0.71 9.49 -9.38
CA LEU A 10 1.70 9.96 -8.40
C LEU A 10 1.32 9.54 -6.98
N LEU A 11 0.04 9.65 -6.61
CA LEU A 11 -0.45 9.21 -5.30
C LEU A 11 -0.34 7.69 -5.13
N ALA A 12 -0.61 6.91 -6.19
CA ALA A 12 -0.46 5.46 -6.17
C ALA A 12 1.01 5.07 -6.00
N ASP A 13 1.93 5.73 -6.71
CA ASP A 13 3.37 5.48 -6.61
C ASP A 13 3.90 5.84 -5.21
N LEU A 14 3.43 6.95 -4.65
CA LEU A 14 3.78 7.38 -3.29
C LEU A 14 3.26 6.39 -2.24
N ALA A 15 2.03 5.91 -2.41
CA ALA A 15 1.45 4.89 -1.52
C ALA A 15 2.25 3.59 -1.56
N ARG A 16 2.68 3.16 -2.75
CA ARG A 16 3.53 1.98 -2.92
C ARG A 16 4.86 2.14 -2.19
N LYS A 17 5.49 3.30 -2.30
CA LYS A 17 6.73 3.61 -1.60
C LYS A 17 6.54 3.57 -0.07
N HIS A 18 5.45 4.12 0.43
CA HIS A 18 5.13 4.07 1.85
C HIS A 18 4.95 2.63 2.35
N ILE A 19 4.33 1.77 1.54
CA ILE A 19 4.17 0.34 1.85
C ILE A 19 5.54 -0.34 1.93
N GLU A 20 6.42 -0.09 0.97
CA GLU A 20 7.79 -0.64 0.97
C GLU A 20 8.58 -0.18 2.20
N ASP A 21 8.49 1.10 2.54
CA ASP A 21 9.14 1.66 3.73
C ASP A 21 8.62 1.00 5.01
N GLN A 22 7.31 0.77 5.09
CA GLN A 22 6.70 0.08 6.24
C GLN A 22 7.14 -1.38 6.32
N GLN A 23 7.23 -2.09 5.20
CA GLN A 23 7.74 -3.46 5.14
C GLN A 23 9.18 -3.53 5.64
N ASN A 24 10.02 -2.57 5.25
CA ASN A 24 11.40 -2.48 5.72
C ASN A 24 11.49 -2.21 7.22
N ARG A 25 10.60 -1.39 7.76
CA ARG A 25 10.51 -1.15 9.21
C ARG A 25 10.13 -2.43 9.96
N ILE A 26 9.22 -3.21 9.41
CA ILE A 26 8.80 -4.51 9.99
C ILE A 26 9.98 -5.49 10.02
N VAL A 27 10.77 -5.56 8.94
CA VAL A 27 11.97 -6.40 8.90
C VAL A 27 12.95 -6.00 10.01
N ARG A 28 13.23 -4.73 10.16
CA ARG A 28 14.11 -4.22 11.23
C ARG A 28 13.56 -4.51 12.62
N GLN A 29 12.26 -4.39 12.80
CA GLN A 29 11.62 -4.71 14.08
C GLN A 29 11.75 -6.19 14.44
N ARG A 30 11.63 -7.08 13.45
CA ARG A 30 11.85 -8.52 13.65
C ARG A 30 13.29 -8.85 14.01
N GLU A 31 14.25 -8.18 13.39
CA GLU A 31 15.67 -8.31 13.72
C GLU A 31 15.94 -7.88 15.16
N LEU A 32 15.33 -6.79 15.58
CA LEU A 32 15.44 -6.27 16.95
C LEU A 32 14.85 -7.26 17.96
N MET A 33 13.70 -7.86 17.63
CA MET A 33 13.08 -8.90 18.47
C MET A 33 13.98 -10.13 18.61
N ALA A 34 14.62 -10.56 17.52
CA ALA A 34 15.55 -11.68 17.55
C ALA A 34 16.75 -11.37 18.45
N LYS A 35 17.21 -10.13 18.46
CA LYS A 35 18.28 -9.69 19.36
C LYS A 35 17.83 -9.76 20.83
N TYR A 36 16.64 -9.28 21.14
CA TYR A 36 16.10 -9.33 22.50
C TYR A 36 15.86 -10.77 22.97
N GLU A 37 15.49 -11.69 22.09
CA GLU A 37 15.39 -13.11 22.39
C GLU A 37 16.76 -13.69 22.77
N ARG A 38 17.80 -13.36 22.01
CA ARG A 38 19.18 -13.84 22.31
C ARG A 38 19.70 -13.29 23.63
N ASP A 39 19.31 -12.06 23.97
CA ASP A 39 19.75 -11.38 25.19
C ASP A 39 18.86 -11.73 26.41
N ASP A 40 17.84 -12.57 26.25
CA ASP A 40 16.85 -12.91 27.28
C ASP A 40 16.17 -11.68 27.89
N ASP A 41 16.01 -10.61 27.11
CA ASP A 41 15.38 -9.37 27.55
C ASP A 41 13.86 -9.46 27.35
N VAL A 42 13.17 -10.09 28.28
CA VAL A 42 11.74 -10.38 28.20
C VAL A 42 10.90 -9.10 28.13
N ALA A 43 11.26 -8.08 28.89
CA ALA A 43 10.54 -6.80 28.93
C ALA A 43 10.58 -6.09 27.59
N ARG A 44 11.79 -5.95 27.01
CA ARG A 44 11.96 -5.32 25.69
C ARG A 44 11.34 -6.14 24.57
N LEU A 45 11.43 -7.45 24.65
CA LEU A 45 10.81 -8.35 23.68
C LEU A 45 9.29 -8.19 23.67
N SER A 46 8.65 -8.11 24.82
CA SER A 46 7.21 -7.90 24.94
C SER A 46 6.77 -6.57 24.33
N GLU A 47 7.52 -5.50 24.60
CA GLU A 47 7.26 -4.19 24.00
C GLU A 47 7.48 -4.20 22.49
N ALA A 48 8.56 -4.83 22.02
CA ALA A 48 8.86 -4.95 20.61
C ALA A 48 7.76 -5.72 19.85
N ARG A 49 7.17 -6.74 20.44
CA ARG A 49 6.02 -7.46 19.88
C ARG A 49 4.81 -6.56 19.71
N ARG A 50 4.51 -5.71 20.68
CA ARG A 50 3.41 -4.74 20.58
C ARG A 50 3.64 -3.75 19.45
N VAL A 51 4.85 -3.26 19.31
CA VAL A 51 5.22 -2.36 18.21
C VAL A 51 5.07 -3.06 16.86
N LEU A 52 5.52 -4.32 16.75
CA LEU A 52 5.37 -5.11 15.54
C LEU A 52 3.89 -5.29 15.16
N GLU A 53 3.03 -5.61 16.11
CA GLU A 53 1.59 -5.75 15.87
C GLU A 53 0.98 -4.45 15.30
N LYS A 54 1.35 -3.30 15.85
CA LYS A 54 0.91 -2.00 15.34
C LYS A 54 1.40 -1.77 13.91
N MET A 55 2.66 -2.07 13.63
CA MET A 55 3.24 -1.94 12.30
C MET A 55 2.53 -2.82 11.28
N GLN A 56 2.20 -4.06 11.65
CA GLN A 56 1.47 -4.99 10.80
C GLN A 56 0.05 -4.52 10.51
N LYS A 57 -0.65 -3.98 11.50
CA LYS A 57 -1.98 -3.39 11.32
C LYS A 57 -1.94 -2.18 10.40
N GLN A 58 -0.95 -1.31 10.58
CA GLN A 58 -0.75 -0.15 9.71
C GLN A 58 -0.46 -0.59 8.28
N LEU A 59 0.38 -1.60 8.09
CA LEU A 59 0.68 -2.15 6.78
C LEU A 59 -0.57 -2.70 6.10
N ALA A 60 -1.40 -3.45 6.83
CA ALA A 60 -2.65 -3.98 6.30
C ALA A 60 -3.60 -2.87 5.85
N GLN A 61 -3.72 -1.80 6.63
CA GLN A 61 -4.53 -0.63 6.28
C GLN A 61 -3.99 0.10 5.05
N MET A 62 -2.68 0.31 4.99
CA MET A 62 -2.02 0.96 3.85
C MET A 62 -2.19 0.14 2.58
N THR A 63 -2.03 -1.18 2.66
CA THR A 63 -2.19 -2.10 1.54
C THR A 63 -3.64 -2.12 1.04
N ALA A 64 -4.61 -2.18 1.95
CA ALA A 64 -6.03 -2.14 1.60
C ALA A 64 -6.40 -0.83 0.91
N ALA A 65 -5.92 0.30 1.42
CA ALA A 65 -6.15 1.62 0.82
C ALA A 65 -5.52 1.71 -0.57
N HIS A 66 -4.32 1.17 -0.75
CA HIS A 66 -3.63 1.15 -2.05
C HIS A 66 -4.37 0.28 -3.07
N VAL A 67 -4.81 -0.90 -2.68
CA VAL A 67 -5.59 -1.80 -3.55
C VAL A 67 -6.90 -1.13 -3.97
N ALA A 68 -7.60 -0.49 -3.03
CA ALA A 68 -8.84 0.24 -3.32
C ALA A 68 -8.60 1.39 -4.32
N ALA A 69 -7.51 2.13 -4.14
CA ALA A 69 -7.13 3.21 -5.04
C ALA A 69 -6.78 2.70 -6.44
N GLU A 70 -6.04 1.59 -6.54
CA GLU A 70 -5.72 0.96 -7.83
C GLU A 70 -6.96 0.43 -8.53
N GLU A 71 -7.89 -0.19 -7.82
CA GLU A 71 -9.16 -0.66 -8.37
C GLU A 71 -9.98 0.49 -8.91
N HIS A 72 -10.05 1.61 -8.19
CA HIS A 72 -10.74 2.81 -8.63
C HIS A 72 -10.12 3.38 -9.91
N LEU A 73 -8.80 3.48 -9.95
CA LEU A 73 -8.06 3.94 -11.12
C LEU A 73 -8.30 3.03 -12.33
N SER A 74 -8.28 1.71 -12.13
CA SER A 74 -8.55 0.72 -13.15
C SER A 74 -9.96 0.85 -13.71
N LYS A 75 -10.97 1.06 -12.84
CA LYS A 75 -12.36 1.30 -13.25
C LYS A 75 -12.49 2.55 -14.12
N LEU A 76 -11.86 3.64 -13.74
CA LEU A 76 -11.87 4.87 -14.52
C LEU A 76 -11.29 4.66 -15.91
N THR A 77 -10.17 3.92 -16.01
CA THR A 77 -9.52 3.61 -17.28
C THR A 77 -10.39 2.72 -18.15
N VAL A 78 -11.05 1.70 -17.58
CA VAL A 78 -11.97 0.80 -18.30
C VAL A 78 -13.19 1.55 -18.79
N ASP A 79 -13.78 2.42 -17.99
CA ASP A 79 -14.93 3.24 -18.35
C ASP A 79 -14.61 4.16 -19.53
N GLU A 80 -13.43 4.80 -19.53
CA GLU A 80 -12.96 5.61 -20.66
C GLU A 80 -12.80 4.79 -21.92
N ALA A 81 -12.20 3.61 -21.83
CA ALA A 81 -12.03 2.70 -22.97
C ALA A 81 -13.37 2.21 -23.49
N SER A 82 -14.34 1.93 -22.61
CA SER A 82 -15.69 1.53 -22.99
C SER A 82 -16.44 2.64 -23.74
N VAL A 83 -16.31 3.87 -23.27
CA VAL A 83 -16.93 5.04 -23.92
C VAL A 83 -16.33 5.25 -25.32
N GLU A 84 -15.04 5.18 -25.48
CA GLU A 84 -14.37 5.28 -26.79
C GLU A 84 -14.85 4.17 -27.74
N LYS A 85 -14.95 2.96 -27.28
CA LYS A 85 -15.40 1.81 -28.06
C LYS A 85 -16.83 2.00 -28.54
N VAL A 86 -17.72 2.48 -27.68
CA VAL A 86 -19.13 2.75 -28.04
C VAL A 86 -19.21 3.83 -29.11
N VAL A 87 -18.42 4.89 -29.02
CA VAL A 87 -18.37 5.97 -29.99
C VAL A 87 -17.88 5.47 -31.35
N ARG A 88 -16.88 4.57 -31.37
CA ARG A 88 -16.36 3.98 -32.61
C ARG A 88 -17.34 3.02 -33.26
N ASP A 89 -18.09 2.28 -32.48
CA ASP A 89 -19.03 1.26 -32.95
C ASP A 89 -20.38 1.85 -33.35
N THR A 90 -20.64 3.14 -33.10
CA THR A 90 -21.86 3.81 -33.51
C THR A 90 -21.83 4.06 -35.02
N PRO A 91 -22.66 3.36 -35.80
CA PRO A 91 -22.72 3.61 -37.24
C PRO A 91 -23.36 4.96 -37.53
N MET A 92 -22.75 5.70 -38.39
CA MET A 92 -23.32 6.96 -38.85
C MET A 92 -24.21 6.82 -40.04
#